data_3a2d1f4f12cf7e7c0c5baafddd4f0280
#
_entry.id   3a2d1f4f12cf7e7c0c5baafddd4f0280
#
_cell.length_a   1.000
_cell.length_b   1.000
_cell.length_c   1.000
_cell.angle_alpha   90.00
_cell.angle_beta   90.00
_cell.angle_gamma   90.00
#
_symmetry.space_group_name_H-M   'P 1'
#
loop_
_entity.id
_entity.type
_entity.pdbx_description
1 polymer ?
#
loop_
_entity_poly.entity_id
_entity_poly.type
_entity_poly.pdbx_seq_one_letter_code
_entity_poly.pdbx_strand_id
1 'polypeptide(L)'
;MSYIDTTIQTNTQTVDEQLNRFQQSRYGMKTPDASALKSMTDKSTSDSGFNAAAVLPGPMNGQHLNEDLQASIIVDEIDGKRRGIPHEQWMRWQDEAAAKDSFYASNPRGMNIVIPRIMTGDGMDPFRANVVILADEEDCSRIAKNHVKKQPNFTSVFFDSLIATQDNDSWKKQRNQFNEVFLPKKSLSRIFPTSLERAVTCADRLQKLSDNQGEYGVQMHEFYLHEAQAQLQMALFGMDAEYMESTNIPIRKVFSGDYEENPSKGADVVKEFLAKVGENPAFATASNKKVLTGQKDVFGPLSKSVANAANNLDMNLKDQFGNMMLILFAGHDTTGHTMTWLTYELAKNPTYQKRLQDEVDTFFKMLNGRDMTYEDLDHLTFLTRCVMETLRLWTAVPNGTFRELQYDDYVKGPGGEMVKLEKGTYVQIQNWTRHRNPNLWGDDVNEFNPDRNFRDDEIWGGETFKGYNPSSERFSPFTFAPRDCLGKNFAQMEMRTILANVFHRFKFDLSEPYKNFDTIKQRTNGLPLENVQGTMGPRDLTPKGIETAEHRYVIGKRPNQAMYLKVTPRAQKSSL
;
A
#
# COMPACT_ATOMS: atom_id res chain seq x y z
N MET A 1 -3.86 -20.13 38.24
CA MET A 1 -5.07 -20.05 37.39
C MET A 1 -5.73 -18.67 37.34
N SER A 2 -5.54 -17.76 38.30
CA SER A 2 -6.22 -16.44 38.32
C SER A 2 -5.50 -15.29 37.57
N TYR A 3 -4.24 -15.44 37.18
CA TYR A 3 -3.47 -14.38 36.53
C TYR A 3 -3.59 -14.38 34.99
N ILE A 4 -3.94 -15.53 34.42
CA ILE A 4 -4.12 -15.67 32.96
C ILE A 4 -5.49 -15.15 32.54
N ASP A 5 -6.51 -15.30 33.38
CA ASP A 5 -7.89 -14.92 33.07
C ASP A 5 -8.09 -13.38 33.04
N THR A 6 -7.43 -12.64 33.91
CA THR A 6 -7.54 -11.18 33.93
C THR A 6 -6.78 -10.50 32.78
N THR A 7 -5.68 -11.09 32.31
CA THR A 7 -4.91 -10.54 31.19
C THR A 7 -5.61 -10.75 29.86
N ILE A 8 -6.30 -11.88 29.70
CA ILE A 8 -7.09 -12.17 28.49
C ILE A 8 -8.33 -11.28 28.44
N GLN A 9 -9.04 -11.07 29.57
CA GLN A 9 -10.23 -10.20 29.60
C GLN A 9 -9.89 -8.73 29.32
N THR A 10 -8.80 -8.19 29.89
CA THR A 10 -8.35 -6.81 29.61
C THR A 10 -7.88 -6.65 28.16
N ASN A 11 -7.25 -7.66 27.58
CA ASN A 11 -6.85 -7.66 26.16
C ASN A 11 -8.05 -7.68 25.23
N THR A 12 -9.08 -8.46 25.54
CA THR A 12 -10.29 -8.57 24.75
C THR A 12 -11.04 -7.22 24.69
N GLN A 13 -11.17 -6.57 25.84
CA GLN A 13 -11.83 -5.27 25.92
C GLN A 13 -11.08 -4.18 25.14
N THR A 14 -9.75 -4.20 25.17
CA THR A 14 -8.91 -3.28 24.38
C THR A 14 -9.01 -3.53 22.88
N VAL A 15 -9.12 -4.78 22.46
CA VAL A 15 -9.31 -5.15 21.05
C VAL A 15 -10.69 -4.71 20.56
N ASP A 16 -11.75 -4.92 21.34
CA ASP A 16 -13.11 -4.50 21.00
C ASP A 16 -13.25 -2.98 20.90
N GLU A 17 -12.73 -2.23 21.89
CA GLU A 17 -12.72 -0.78 21.83
C GLU A 17 -12.03 -0.25 20.58
N GLN A 18 -11.08 -0.96 20.09
CA GLN A 18 -10.23 -0.48 19.03
C GLN A 18 -10.71 -0.89 17.66
N LEU A 19 -11.30 -2.06 17.52
CA LEU A 19 -12.08 -2.40 16.33
C LEU A 19 -13.29 -1.49 16.18
N ASN A 20 -13.94 -1.13 17.27
CA ASN A 20 -15.00 -0.12 17.27
C ASN A 20 -14.47 1.26 16.86
N ARG A 21 -13.30 1.69 17.34
CA ARG A 21 -12.66 2.94 16.90
C ARG A 21 -12.21 2.88 15.45
N PHE A 22 -11.66 1.77 15.00
CA PHE A 22 -11.31 1.54 13.59
C PHE A 22 -12.52 1.71 12.69
N GLN A 23 -13.65 1.15 13.08
CA GLN A 23 -14.88 1.25 12.32
C GLN A 23 -15.50 2.64 12.41
N GLN A 24 -15.55 3.24 13.61
CA GLN A 24 -16.04 4.62 13.81
C GLN A 24 -15.18 5.65 13.09
N SER A 25 -13.86 5.49 13.06
CA SER A 25 -12.97 6.39 12.35
C SER A 25 -13.11 6.32 10.84
N ARG A 26 -13.46 5.15 10.32
CA ARG A 26 -13.75 4.96 8.90
C ARG A 26 -15.10 5.53 8.47
N TYR A 27 -16.09 5.60 9.38
CA TYR A 27 -17.49 5.79 9.02
C TYR A 27 -18.20 6.93 9.76
N GLY A 28 -17.56 7.56 10.74
CA GLY A 28 -18.24 8.35 11.78
C GLY A 28 -18.31 9.88 11.60
N MET A 29 -17.81 10.49 10.55
CA MET A 29 -17.80 11.96 10.44
C MET A 29 -19.03 12.52 9.72
N LYS A 30 -19.79 13.39 10.43
CA LYS A 30 -20.81 14.22 9.79
C LYS A 30 -20.15 15.23 8.83
N THR A 31 -20.73 15.41 7.67
CA THR A 31 -20.32 16.44 6.72
C THR A 31 -20.60 17.83 7.31
N PRO A 32 -19.60 18.71 7.51
CA PRO A 32 -19.86 20.09 7.81
C PRO A 32 -20.60 20.75 6.64
N ASP A 33 -21.53 21.65 6.94
CA ASP A 33 -22.17 22.46 5.92
C ASP A 33 -21.20 23.50 5.29
N ALA A 34 -21.61 24.15 4.23
CA ALA A 34 -20.79 25.12 3.51
C ALA A 34 -20.33 26.29 4.38
N SER A 35 -21.15 26.68 5.39
CA SER A 35 -20.81 27.77 6.31
C SER A 35 -19.79 27.33 7.36
N ALA A 36 -19.87 26.10 7.81
CA ALA A 36 -18.88 25.49 8.69
C ALA A 36 -17.52 25.31 8.01
N LEU A 37 -17.52 24.95 6.73
CA LEU A 37 -16.31 24.88 5.90
C LEU A 37 -15.62 26.23 5.77
N LYS A 38 -16.38 27.28 5.44
CA LYS A 38 -15.84 28.64 5.33
C LYS A 38 -15.23 29.09 6.65
N SER A 39 -15.96 28.87 7.75
CA SER A 39 -15.46 29.17 9.11
C SER A 39 -14.21 28.39 9.48
N MET A 40 -14.05 27.16 9.00
CA MET A 40 -12.89 26.30 9.26
C MET A 40 -11.66 26.69 8.40
N THR A 41 -11.87 27.05 7.14
CA THR A 41 -10.81 27.58 6.29
C THR A 41 -10.32 28.93 6.78
N ASP A 42 -11.22 29.81 7.21
CA ASP A 42 -10.85 31.12 7.77
C ASP A 42 -10.09 30.99 9.10
N LYS A 43 -10.43 30.01 9.94
CA LYS A 43 -9.70 29.72 11.20
C LYS A 43 -8.36 29.05 10.97
N SER A 44 -8.22 28.17 9.97
CA SER A 44 -6.95 27.48 9.70
C SER A 44 -5.85 28.43 9.22
N THR A 45 -6.22 29.57 8.65
CA THR A 45 -5.28 30.61 8.25
C THR A 45 -4.84 31.53 9.40
N SER A 46 -5.60 31.59 10.51
CA SER A 46 -5.35 32.52 11.61
C SER A 46 -4.69 31.91 12.85
N ASP A 47 -4.91 30.63 13.13
CA ASP A 47 -4.58 30.05 14.46
C ASP A 47 -3.31 29.19 14.51
N SER A 48 -2.69 28.85 13.37
CA SER A 48 -1.59 27.88 13.37
C SER A 48 -0.18 28.46 13.29
N GLY A 49 -0.02 29.79 13.19
CA GLY A 49 1.27 30.38 12.83
C GLY A 49 1.77 29.91 11.44
N PHE A 50 0.91 29.25 10.69
CA PHE A 50 1.21 28.55 9.45
C PHE A 50 1.07 29.49 8.27
N ASN A 51 2.17 30.19 7.96
CA ASN A 51 2.20 31.21 6.92
C ASN A 51 2.36 30.65 5.48
N ALA A 52 2.61 29.34 5.34
CA ALA A 52 2.82 28.74 4.01
C ALA A 52 1.54 28.78 3.15
N ALA A 53 0.35 28.70 3.75
CA ALA A 53 -0.92 28.82 3.05
C ALA A 53 -1.12 30.21 2.40
N ALA A 54 -0.42 31.22 2.86
CA ALA A 54 -0.47 32.56 2.26
C ALA A 54 0.48 32.73 1.05
N VAL A 55 1.45 31.83 0.89
CA VAL A 55 2.51 31.92 -0.14
C VAL A 55 2.46 30.79 -1.15
N LEU A 56 2.23 29.54 -0.70
CA LEU A 56 2.11 28.40 -1.61
C LEU A 56 0.76 28.38 -2.31
N PRO A 57 0.72 28.04 -3.61
CA PRO A 57 -0.53 27.92 -4.34
C PRO A 57 -1.38 26.76 -3.88
N GLY A 58 -2.66 26.84 -4.13
CA GLY A 58 -3.62 25.79 -3.82
C GLY A 58 -5.01 26.35 -3.56
N PRO A 59 -5.99 25.51 -3.26
CA PRO A 59 -7.37 25.94 -3.03
C PRO A 59 -7.53 26.85 -1.81
N MET A 60 -6.49 26.99 -0.97
CA MET A 60 -6.49 27.87 0.20
C MET A 60 -6.22 29.34 -0.14
N ASN A 61 -5.74 29.66 -1.33
CA ASN A 61 -5.31 31.00 -1.75
C ASN A 61 -6.16 31.62 -2.87
N GLY A 62 -7.30 31.03 -3.22
CA GLY A 62 -8.16 31.50 -4.30
C GLY A 62 -9.40 32.27 -3.82
N GLN A 63 -9.90 33.17 -4.66
CA GLN A 63 -11.17 33.87 -4.43
C GLN A 63 -12.37 32.91 -4.41
N HIS A 64 -12.26 31.73 -5.04
CA HIS A 64 -13.28 30.70 -5.14
C HIS A 64 -12.96 29.43 -4.33
N LEU A 65 -12.12 29.55 -3.33
CA LEU A 65 -11.66 28.45 -2.50
C LEU A 65 -12.79 27.51 -2.03
N ASN A 66 -13.88 28.08 -1.56
CA ASN A 66 -15.00 27.29 -1.02
C ASN A 66 -15.76 26.53 -2.10
N GLU A 67 -15.91 27.11 -3.30
CA GLU A 67 -16.60 26.50 -4.42
C GLU A 67 -15.76 25.39 -5.02
N ASP A 68 -14.49 25.65 -5.29
CA ASP A 68 -13.53 24.66 -5.78
C ASP A 68 -13.33 23.51 -4.80
N LEU A 69 -13.24 23.81 -3.52
CA LEU A 69 -13.13 22.79 -2.49
C LEU A 69 -14.39 21.93 -2.39
N GLN A 70 -15.56 22.56 -2.41
CA GLN A 70 -16.84 21.83 -2.37
C GLN A 70 -17.04 20.96 -3.62
N ALA A 71 -16.75 21.50 -4.79
CA ALA A 71 -16.85 20.76 -6.05
C ALA A 71 -15.86 19.60 -6.15
N SER A 72 -14.71 19.72 -5.46
CA SER A 72 -13.62 18.73 -5.49
C SER A 72 -13.77 17.63 -4.45
N ILE A 73 -14.58 17.85 -3.41
CA ILE A 73 -14.81 16.86 -2.37
C ILE A 73 -15.87 15.89 -2.85
N ILE A 74 -15.50 14.63 -2.89
CA ILE A 74 -16.46 13.56 -3.15
C ILE A 74 -17.37 13.46 -1.92
N VAL A 75 -18.66 13.69 -2.13
CA VAL A 75 -19.69 13.56 -1.10
C VAL A 75 -20.51 12.32 -1.42
N ASP A 76 -20.74 11.48 -0.43
CA ASP A 76 -21.66 10.37 -0.56
C ASP A 76 -23.10 10.89 -0.56
N GLU A 77 -23.85 10.60 -1.61
CA GLU A 77 -25.24 11.03 -1.75
C GLU A 77 -26.17 10.37 -0.72
N ILE A 78 -25.79 9.20 -0.21
CA ILE A 78 -26.61 8.44 0.73
C ILE A 78 -26.50 8.98 2.16
N ASP A 79 -25.28 9.22 2.64
CA ASP A 79 -25.02 9.61 4.02
C ASP A 79 -24.46 11.03 4.17
N GLY A 80 -24.26 11.74 3.07
CA GLY A 80 -23.73 13.10 3.04
C GLY A 80 -22.29 13.23 3.54
N LYS A 81 -21.59 12.12 3.73
CA LYS A 81 -20.22 12.14 4.25
C LYS A 81 -19.19 12.46 3.17
N ARG A 82 -18.18 13.22 3.55
CA ARG A 82 -17.06 13.57 2.68
C ARG A 82 -16.06 12.44 2.56
N ARG A 83 -15.51 12.26 1.34
CA ARG A 83 -14.70 11.09 1.00
C ARG A 83 -13.27 11.39 0.55
N GLY A 84 -12.85 12.62 0.56
CA GLY A 84 -11.51 13.05 0.17
C GLY A 84 -11.47 13.82 -1.15
N ILE A 85 -10.27 14.18 -1.57
CA ILE A 85 -10.02 14.92 -2.81
C ILE A 85 -9.29 13.98 -3.77
N PRO A 86 -9.81 13.75 -4.99
CA PRO A 86 -9.11 12.95 -6.00
C PRO A 86 -7.73 13.50 -6.35
N HIS A 87 -6.79 12.64 -6.69
CA HIS A 87 -5.44 13.06 -7.09
C HIS A 87 -5.44 13.89 -8.37
N GLU A 88 -6.37 13.62 -9.28
CA GLU A 88 -6.58 14.43 -10.49
C GLU A 88 -6.89 15.88 -10.14
N GLN A 89 -7.63 16.11 -9.06
CA GLN A 89 -7.91 17.46 -8.60
C GLN A 89 -6.66 18.17 -8.07
N TRP A 90 -5.79 17.46 -7.38
CA TRP A 90 -4.50 18.02 -6.95
C TRP A 90 -3.63 18.38 -8.15
N MET A 91 -3.59 17.52 -9.16
CA MET A 91 -2.86 17.78 -10.40
C MET A 91 -3.44 18.98 -11.15
N ARG A 92 -4.77 19.10 -11.20
CA ARG A 92 -5.43 20.26 -11.81
C ARG A 92 -5.04 21.56 -11.12
N TRP A 93 -5.05 21.58 -9.79
CA TRP A 93 -4.62 22.77 -9.04
C TRP A 93 -3.14 23.11 -9.27
N GLN A 94 -2.30 22.11 -9.39
CA GLN A 94 -0.88 22.31 -9.76
C GLN A 94 -0.76 22.89 -11.17
N ASP A 95 -1.46 22.34 -12.14
CA ASP A 95 -1.44 22.80 -13.52
C ASP A 95 -1.96 24.25 -13.63
N GLU A 96 -3.06 24.58 -12.97
CA GLU A 96 -3.66 25.91 -12.98
C GLU A 96 -2.77 26.96 -12.30
N ALA A 97 -2.11 26.61 -11.21
CA ALA A 97 -1.18 27.47 -10.50
C ALA A 97 0.12 27.68 -11.30
N ALA A 98 0.67 26.60 -11.84
CA ALA A 98 1.89 26.61 -12.62
C ALA A 98 1.74 27.39 -13.93
N ALA A 99 0.56 27.34 -14.58
CA ALA A 99 0.30 28.11 -15.80
C ALA A 99 0.43 29.63 -15.61
N LYS A 100 0.33 30.11 -14.38
CA LYS A 100 0.47 31.52 -14.00
C LYS A 100 1.87 31.85 -13.44
N ASP A 101 2.73 30.85 -13.32
CA ASP A 101 4.04 30.97 -12.70
C ASP A 101 5.15 30.76 -13.73
N SER A 102 6.05 31.73 -13.86
CA SER A 102 7.12 31.68 -14.86
C SER A 102 8.15 30.58 -14.62
N PHE A 103 8.35 30.15 -13.39
CA PHE A 103 9.30 29.09 -13.02
C PHE A 103 8.71 27.69 -13.27
N TYR A 104 7.43 27.49 -12.88
CA TYR A 104 6.78 26.18 -13.00
C TYR A 104 5.98 25.95 -14.28
N ALA A 105 5.87 26.96 -15.17
CA ALA A 105 5.13 26.79 -16.43
C ALA A 105 5.60 25.59 -17.27
N SER A 106 6.90 25.25 -17.19
CA SER A 106 7.49 24.09 -17.87
C SER A 106 7.49 22.81 -17.04
N ASN A 107 7.20 22.86 -15.75
CA ASN A 107 7.17 21.71 -14.84
C ASN A 107 6.03 21.81 -13.81
N PRO A 108 4.75 21.82 -14.23
CA PRO A 108 3.63 22.02 -13.32
C PRO A 108 3.54 20.92 -12.25
N ARG A 109 3.97 19.70 -12.56
CA ARG A 109 3.96 18.57 -11.64
C ARG A 109 5.05 18.61 -10.56
N GLY A 110 5.99 19.54 -10.67
CA GLY A 110 7.01 19.82 -9.65
C GLY A 110 6.57 20.89 -8.62
N MET A 111 5.42 21.52 -8.80
CA MET A 111 4.98 22.61 -7.94
C MET A 111 4.41 22.10 -6.61
N ASN A 112 4.97 22.57 -5.49
CA ASN A 112 4.44 22.34 -4.15
C ASN A 112 3.15 23.15 -3.95
N ILE A 113 2.11 22.53 -3.37
CA ILE A 113 0.82 23.17 -3.11
C ILE A 113 0.37 22.98 -1.67
N VAL A 114 -0.57 23.80 -1.20
CA VAL A 114 -1.25 23.64 0.09
C VAL A 114 -2.69 23.24 -0.13
N ILE A 115 -3.11 22.20 0.58
CA ILE A 115 -4.51 21.78 0.60
C ILE A 115 -5.03 21.70 2.05
N PRO A 116 -6.35 21.85 2.26
CA PRO A 116 -6.93 21.57 3.56
C PRO A 116 -6.83 20.07 3.83
N ARG A 117 -6.48 19.70 5.06
CA ARG A 117 -6.43 18.30 5.45
C ARG A 117 -7.85 17.74 5.56
N ILE A 118 -8.19 16.92 4.62
CA ILE A 118 -9.44 16.14 4.63
C ILE A 118 -9.03 14.68 4.88
N MET A 119 -8.75 14.37 6.13
CA MET A 119 -8.51 12.98 6.51
C MET A 119 -9.41 12.60 7.66
N THR A 120 -10.03 11.47 7.50
CA THR A 120 -10.89 10.85 8.49
C THR A 120 -10.07 9.92 9.36
N GLY A 121 -10.34 9.89 10.63
CA GLY A 121 -10.08 8.67 11.35
C GLY A 121 -9.21 8.68 12.58
N ASP A 122 -8.64 9.78 12.98
CA ASP A 122 -7.76 9.82 14.15
C ASP A 122 -8.22 10.77 15.27
N GLY A 123 -9.49 11.15 15.24
CA GLY A 123 -10.06 12.06 16.24
C GLY A 123 -9.59 13.50 16.08
N MET A 124 -8.75 13.80 15.08
CA MET A 124 -8.43 15.17 14.72
C MET A 124 -9.53 15.74 13.83
N ASP A 125 -9.92 16.98 14.12
CA ASP A 125 -10.77 17.75 13.21
C ASP A 125 -10.04 17.88 11.86
N PRO A 126 -10.55 17.27 10.76
CA PRO A 126 -9.86 17.25 9.47
C PRO A 126 -9.64 18.63 8.88
N PHE A 127 -10.29 19.65 9.42
CA PHE A 127 -10.22 21.02 8.94
C PHE A 127 -9.32 21.94 9.78
N ARG A 128 -8.73 21.43 10.86
CA ARG A 128 -7.85 22.22 11.74
C ARG A 128 -6.41 22.35 11.26
N ALA A 129 -6.03 21.62 10.23
CA ALA A 129 -4.66 21.68 9.74
C ALA A 129 -4.60 21.68 8.22
N ASN A 130 -3.81 22.57 7.66
CA ASN A 130 -3.42 22.51 6.26
C ASN A 130 -2.28 21.51 6.08
N VAL A 131 -2.21 20.93 4.89
CA VAL A 131 -1.13 20.00 4.51
C VAL A 131 -0.42 20.55 3.29
N VAL A 132 0.89 20.66 3.36
CA VAL A 132 1.71 20.95 2.19
C VAL A 132 1.93 19.65 1.41
N ILE A 133 1.47 19.63 0.18
CA ILE A 133 1.72 18.52 -0.74
C ILE A 133 3.04 18.81 -1.47
N LEU A 134 4.04 18.01 -1.18
CA LEU A 134 5.35 18.13 -1.82
C LEU A 134 5.36 17.33 -3.13
N ALA A 135 5.74 17.99 -4.19
CA ALA A 135 5.87 17.44 -5.53
C ALA A 135 7.25 17.69 -6.15
N ASP A 136 7.96 18.74 -5.72
CA ASP A 136 9.36 18.95 -6.08
C ASP A 136 10.21 17.77 -5.57
N GLU A 137 10.99 17.17 -6.45
CA GLU A 137 11.74 15.94 -6.13
C GLU A 137 12.82 16.13 -5.06
N GLU A 138 13.50 17.28 -5.07
CA GLU A 138 14.54 17.60 -4.09
C GLU A 138 13.93 17.85 -2.71
N ASP A 139 12.83 18.64 -2.65
CA ASP A 139 12.10 18.88 -1.41
C ASP A 139 11.52 17.59 -0.82
N CYS A 140 10.95 16.74 -1.67
CA CYS A 140 10.45 15.42 -1.26
C CYS A 140 11.52 14.57 -0.60
N SER A 141 12.67 14.44 -1.24
CA SER A 141 13.78 13.64 -0.74
C SER A 141 14.37 14.22 0.55
N ARG A 142 14.61 15.53 0.57
CA ARG A 142 15.22 16.24 1.70
C ARG A 142 14.32 16.20 2.94
N ILE A 143 13.07 16.58 2.79
CA ILE A 143 12.10 16.58 3.90
C ILE A 143 11.87 15.16 4.44
N ALA A 144 11.75 14.16 3.56
CA ALA A 144 11.53 12.78 3.97
C ALA A 144 12.69 12.22 4.81
N LYS A 145 13.92 12.59 4.50
CA LYS A 145 15.14 12.15 5.19
C LYS A 145 15.37 12.89 6.51
N ASN A 146 15.08 14.20 6.53
CA ASN A 146 15.38 15.06 7.66
C ASN A 146 14.28 15.08 8.73
N HIS A 147 13.02 14.94 8.33
CA HIS A 147 11.87 14.97 9.25
C HIS A 147 11.22 13.59 9.34
N VAL A 148 11.56 12.84 10.37
CA VAL A 148 11.12 11.44 10.54
C VAL A 148 9.83 11.30 11.36
N LYS A 149 9.38 12.37 12.02
CA LYS A 149 8.13 12.34 12.81
C LYS A 149 6.92 12.16 11.89
N LYS A 150 6.05 11.22 12.23
CA LYS A 150 4.79 10.98 11.51
C LYS A 150 3.69 11.93 11.97
N GLN A 151 2.76 12.23 11.07
CA GLN A 151 1.46 12.78 11.45
C GLN A 151 0.62 11.70 12.14
N PRO A 152 -0.41 12.08 12.94
CA PRO A 152 -1.27 11.13 13.65
C PRO A 152 -2.32 10.46 12.75
N ASN A 153 -1.96 10.04 11.53
CA ASN A 153 -2.91 9.57 10.53
C ASN A 153 -3.42 8.15 10.77
N PHE A 154 -2.63 7.33 11.46
CA PHE A 154 -2.90 5.91 11.62
C PHE A 154 -3.05 5.48 13.08
N THR A 155 -2.98 6.43 14.02
CA THR A 155 -3.01 6.13 15.46
C THR A 155 -4.33 5.53 15.91
N SER A 156 -5.45 5.91 15.27
CA SER A 156 -6.77 5.34 15.58
C SER A 156 -6.93 3.88 15.14
N VAL A 157 -6.15 3.46 14.13
CA VAL A 157 -6.26 2.13 13.51
C VAL A 157 -5.15 1.20 13.98
N PHE A 158 -3.92 1.69 14.00
CA PHE A 158 -2.72 0.90 14.27
C PHE A 158 -1.98 1.32 15.53
N PHE A 159 -2.62 2.13 16.39
CA PHE A 159 -2.08 2.61 17.68
C PHE A 159 -0.71 3.26 17.56
N ASP A 160 0.21 2.87 18.45
CA ASP A 160 1.60 3.27 18.43
C ASP A 160 2.50 2.27 17.68
N SER A 161 1.94 1.60 16.68
CA SER A 161 2.69 0.71 15.81
C SER A 161 3.76 1.44 15.00
N LEU A 162 4.62 0.66 14.36
CA LEU A 162 5.72 1.13 13.52
C LEU A 162 5.33 2.19 12.49
N ILE A 163 4.11 2.13 11.92
CA ILE A 163 3.64 3.12 10.94
C ILE A 163 3.03 4.35 11.59
N ALA A 164 2.41 4.19 12.76
CA ALA A 164 1.54 5.19 13.38
C ALA A 164 2.24 6.02 14.44
N THR A 165 3.20 5.45 15.17
CA THR A 165 3.83 6.14 16.30
C THR A 165 4.47 7.46 15.89
N GLN A 166 4.15 8.49 16.68
CA GLN A 166 4.74 9.82 16.58
C GLN A 166 6.02 9.96 17.42
N ASP A 167 6.25 9.02 18.34
CA ASP A 167 7.47 8.93 19.12
C ASP A 167 8.59 8.28 18.31
N ASN A 168 9.61 9.07 17.98
CA ASN A 168 10.74 8.62 17.18
C ASN A 168 11.61 7.57 17.89
N ASP A 169 11.69 7.57 19.21
CA ASP A 169 12.47 6.59 19.95
C ASP A 169 11.72 5.26 20.03
N SER A 170 10.40 5.30 20.27
CA SER A 170 9.53 4.14 20.14
C SER A 170 9.63 3.56 18.72
N TRP A 171 9.54 4.40 17.69
CA TRP A 171 9.70 3.96 16.32
C TRP A 171 11.05 3.27 16.06
N LYS A 172 12.17 3.86 16.49
CA LYS A 172 13.49 3.27 16.32
C LYS A 172 13.60 1.91 17.00
N LYS A 173 13.08 1.80 18.23
CA LYS A 173 13.02 0.55 18.99
C LYS A 173 12.27 -0.50 18.19
N GLN A 174 11.03 -0.23 17.78
CA GLN A 174 10.20 -1.15 17.00
C GLN A 174 10.86 -1.49 15.65
N ARG A 175 11.39 -0.50 14.91
CA ARG A 175 12.07 -0.71 13.64
C ARG A 175 13.23 -1.69 13.75
N ASN A 176 14.10 -1.50 14.74
CA ASN A 176 15.25 -2.38 14.96
C ASN A 176 14.84 -3.81 15.25
N GLN A 177 13.73 -3.98 15.90
CA GLN A 177 13.18 -5.26 16.33
C GLN A 177 12.60 -6.05 15.15
N PHE A 178 11.80 -5.40 14.32
CA PHE A 178 11.23 -6.05 13.15
C PHE A 178 12.21 -6.16 11.97
N ASN A 179 13.23 -5.32 11.93
CA ASN A 179 14.14 -5.26 10.78
C ASN A 179 14.79 -6.62 10.46
N GLU A 180 15.16 -7.39 11.49
CA GLU A 180 15.77 -8.71 11.29
C GLU A 180 14.86 -9.71 10.57
N VAL A 181 13.54 -9.60 10.73
CA VAL A 181 12.55 -10.47 10.06
C VAL A 181 12.58 -10.30 8.55
N PHE A 182 12.88 -9.09 8.08
CA PHE A 182 12.82 -8.72 6.67
C PHE A 182 14.21 -8.62 6.01
N LEU A 183 15.26 -9.10 6.69
CA LEU A 183 16.60 -9.15 6.11
C LEU A 183 16.74 -10.32 5.14
N PRO A 184 17.16 -10.08 3.88
CA PRO A 184 17.24 -11.12 2.86
C PRO A 184 18.00 -12.36 3.30
N LYS A 185 19.28 -12.20 3.69
CA LYS A 185 20.16 -13.32 4.04
C LYS A 185 19.81 -14.00 5.37
N LYS A 186 19.35 -13.24 6.37
CA LYS A 186 19.11 -13.78 7.73
C LYS A 186 17.74 -14.45 7.86
N SER A 187 16.74 -13.94 7.15
CA SER A 187 15.35 -14.36 7.36
C SER A 187 14.62 -14.73 6.08
N LEU A 188 14.63 -13.87 5.07
CA LEU A 188 13.83 -14.13 3.86
C LEU A 188 14.28 -15.37 3.11
N SER A 189 15.59 -15.61 2.96
CA SER A 189 16.10 -16.84 2.34
C SER A 189 15.69 -18.11 3.10
N ARG A 190 15.45 -18.02 4.41
CA ARG A 190 15.02 -19.16 5.23
C ARG A 190 13.52 -19.45 5.11
N ILE A 191 12.70 -18.44 4.93
CA ILE A 191 11.25 -18.61 4.71
C ILE A 191 10.93 -18.82 3.23
N PHE A 192 11.89 -18.65 2.35
CA PHE A 192 11.70 -18.77 0.90
C PHE A 192 11.11 -20.12 0.47
N PRO A 193 11.51 -21.28 1.01
CA PRO A 193 10.89 -22.56 0.66
C PRO A 193 9.37 -22.57 0.90
N THR A 194 8.88 -21.99 1.99
CA THR A 194 7.45 -21.85 2.26
C THR A 194 6.78 -20.92 1.25
N SER A 195 7.42 -19.82 0.91
CA SER A 195 6.92 -18.89 -0.12
C SER A 195 6.87 -19.55 -1.50
N LEU A 196 7.86 -20.37 -1.84
CA LEU A 196 7.91 -21.10 -3.10
C LEU A 196 6.81 -22.16 -3.18
N GLU A 197 6.67 -22.98 -2.16
CA GLU A 197 5.59 -23.98 -2.07
C GLU A 197 4.21 -23.32 -2.25
N ARG A 198 4.01 -22.18 -1.60
CA ARG A 198 2.77 -21.42 -1.72
C ARG A 198 2.59 -20.85 -3.13
N ALA A 199 3.63 -20.34 -3.77
CA ALA A 199 3.56 -19.81 -5.14
C ALA A 199 3.23 -20.90 -6.18
N VAL A 200 3.74 -22.12 -6.00
CA VAL A 200 3.35 -23.27 -6.82
C VAL A 200 1.88 -23.62 -6.61
N THR A 201 1.43 -23.72 -5.37
CA THR A 201 0.00 -23.95 -5.01
C THR A 201 -0.90 -22.86 -5.57
N CYS A 202 -0.45 -21.60 -5.57
CA CYS A 202 -1.12 -20.46 -6.19
C CYS A 202 -1.36 -20.69 -7.69
N ALA A 203 -0.35 -21.13 -8.42
CA ALA A 203 -0.48 -21.44 -9.83
C ALA A 203 -1.44 -22.63 -10.09
N ASP A 204 -1.47 -23.64 -9.21
CA ASP A 204 -2.44 -24.74 -9.28
C ASP A 204 -3.87 -24.26 -9.00
N ARG A 205 -4.04 -23.32 -8.06
CA ARG A 205 -5.32 -22.65 -7.82
C ARG A 205 -5.78 -21.86 -9.04
N LEU A 206 -4.88 -21.14 -9.69
CA LEU A 206 -5.18 -20.39 -10.92
C LEU A 206 -5.62 -21.33 -12.06
N GLN A 207 -5.03 -22.52 -12.17
CA GLN A 207 -5.47 -23.53 -13.12
C GLN A 207 -6.94 -23.90 -12.91
N LYS A 208 -7.32 -24.22 -11.70
CA LYS A 208 -8.73 -24.55 -11.34
C LYS A 208 -9.70 -23.39 -11.64
N LEU A 209 -9.26 -22.16 -11.40
CA LEU A 209 -10.05 -20.96 -11.70
C LEU A 209 -10.16 -20.73 -13.21
N SER A 210 -9.10 -20.99 -13.97
CA SER A 210 -9.10 -20.85 -15.44
C SER A 210 -9.99 -21.89 -16.11
N ASP A 211 -10.04 -23.12 -15.59
CA ASP A 211 -10.90 -24.19 -16.10
C ASP A 211 -12.40 -23.88 -15.89
N ASN A 212 -12.73 -23.05 -14.91
CA ASN A 212 -14.10 -22.68 -14.52
C ASN A 212 -14.37 -21.17 -14.65
N GLN A 213 -13.60 -20.45 -15.46
CA GLN A 213 -13.74 -19.01 -15.58
C GLN A 213 -15.09 -18.61 -16.20
N GLY A 214 -15.70 -17.57 -15.61
CA GLY A 214 -16.97 -17.04 -16.08
C GLY A 214 -16.86 -16.16 -17.33
N GLU A 215 -17.94 -15.46 -17.64
CA GLU A 215 -18.05 -14.56 -18.79
C GLU A 215 -16.91 -13.56 -18.87
N TYR A 216 -16.55 -12.95 -17.73
CA TYR A 216 -15.51 -11.92 -17.64
C TYR A 216 -14.10 -12.50 -17.41
N GLY A 217 -13.95 -13.83 -17.26
CA GLY A 217 -12.69 -14.47 -16.95
C GLY A 217 -12.51 -14.71 -15.45
N VAL A 218 -11.25 -14.73 -15.01
CA VAL A 218 -10.87 -14.88 -13.61
C VAL A 218 -10.73 -13.50 -12.95
N GLN A 219 -11.26 -13.35 -11.74
CA GLN A 219 -11.08 -12.14 -10.94
C GLN A 219 -9.67 -12.10 -10.35
N MET A 220 -8.74 -11.54 -11.10
CA MET A 220 -7.32 -11.52 -10.73
C MET A 220 -7.00 -10.66 -9.51
N HIS A 221 -7.79 -9.62 -9.26
CA HIS A 221 -7.62 -8.80 -8.05
C HIS A 221 -7.86 -9.61 -6.77
N GLU A 222 -8.97 -10.34 -6.69
CA GLU A 222 -9.26 -11.24 -5.55
C GLU A 222 -8.22 -12.37 -5.46
N PHE A 223 -7.80 -12.90 -6.60
CA PHE A 223 -6.80 -13.94 -6.69
C PHE A 223 -5.47 -13.52 -6.05
N TYR A 224 -4.95 -12.34 -6.40
CA TYR A 224 -3.67 -11.86 -5.87
C TYR A 224 -3.77 -11.34 -4.44
N LEU A 225 -4.88 -10.74 -4.03
CA LEU A 225 -5.09 -10.39 -2.62
C LEU A 225 -5.11 -11.62 -1.72
N HIS A 226 -5.77 -12.69 -2.18
CA HIS A 226 -5.77 -13.96 -1.45
C HIS A 226 -4.36 -14.52 -1.32
N GLU A 227 -3.59 -14.52 -2.41
CA GLU A 227 -2.25 -15.08 -2.39
C GLU A 227 -1.29 -14.27 -1.52
N ALA A 228 -1.31 -12.94 -1.62
CA ALA A 228 -0.48 -12.08 -0.79
C ALA A 228 -0.80 -12.26 0.72
N GLN A 229 -2.09 -12.40 1.08
CA GLN A 229 -2.48 -12.72 2.45
C GLN A 229 -2.02 -14.11 2.89
N ALA A 230 -2.07 -15.10 1.98
CA ALA A 230 -1.61 -16.45 2.26
C ALA A 230 -0.10 -16.51 2.52
N GLN A 231 0.69 -15.80 1.72
CA GLN A 231 2.14 -15.66 1.93
C GLN A 231 2.46 -15.10 3.31
N LEU A 232 1.78 -14.02 3.71
CA LEU A 232 1.94 -13.44 5.04
C LEU A 232 1.62 -14.43 6.15
N GLN A 233 0.46 -15.08 6.07
CA GLN A 233 0.02 -16.00 7.12
C GLN A 233 0.96 -17.21 7.26
N MET A 234 1.37 -17.81 6.15
CA MET A 234 2.22 -18.99 6.17
C MET A 234 3.68 -18.67 6.42
N ALA A 235 4.26 -17.74 5.67
CA ALA A 235 5.70 -17.46 5.74
C ALA A 235 6.11 -16.60 6.94
N LEU A 236 5.32 -15.60 7.32
CA LEU A 236 5.65 -14.69 8.42
C LEU A 236 4.98 -15.08 9.75
N PHE A 237 3.76 -15.60 9.73
CA PHE A 237 3.05 -16.00 10.94
C PHE A 237 3.05 -17.50 11.20
N GLY A 238 3.58 -18.31 10.27
CA GLY A 238 3.76 -19.75 10.44
C GLY A 238 2.47 -20.54 10.55
N MET A 239 1.40 -20.04 9.95
CA MET A 239 0.11 -20.76 9.89
C MET A 239 0.20 -21.91 8.91
N ASP A 240 -0.49 -23.00 9.21
CA ASP A 240 -0.66 -24.09 8.25
C ASP A 240 -1.66 -23.71 7.14
N ALA A 241 -1.68 -24.50 6.08
CA ALA A 241 -2.50 -24.21 4.90
C ALA A 241 -4.00 -24.28 5.19
N GLU A 242 -4.46 -25.19 6.06
CA GLU A 242 -5.88 -25.36 6.41
C GLU A 242 -6.38 -24.13 7.16
N TYR A 243 -5.67 -23.70 8.18
CA TYR A 243 -6.01 -22.50 8.95
C TYR A 243 -5.95 -21.24 8.08
N MET A 244 -4.90 -21.10 7.26
CA MET A 244 -4.78 -19.99 6.32
C MET A 244 -5.97 -19.91 5.36
N GLU A 245 -6.37 -21.00 4.73
CA GLU A 245 -7.53 -21.01 3.82
C GLU A 245 -8.83 -20.63 4.53
N SER A 246 -9.03 -21.09 5.77
CA SER A 246 -10.23 -20.77 6.56
C SER A 246 -10.30 -19.30 6.98
N THR A 247 -9.17 -18.66 7.22
CA THR A 247 -9.09 -17.30 7.80
C THR A 247 -8.72 -16.20 6.80
N ASN A 248 -8.24 -16.54 5.61
CA ASN A 248 -7.78 -15.59 4.60
C ASN A 248 -8.83 -14.52 4.26
N ILE A 249 -10.00 -14.95 3.80
CA ILE A 249 -11.10 -14.04 3.47
C ILE A 249 -11.63 -13.31 4.71
N PRO A 250 -11.94 -13.96 5.85
CA PRO A 250 -12.35 -13.28 7.06
C PRO A 250 -11.41 -12.15 7.50
N ILE A 251 -10.10 -12.40 7.53
CA ILE A 251 -9.12 -11.38 7.92
C ILE A 251 -9.13 -10.20 6.95
N ARG A 252 -9.14 -10.45 5.64
CA ARG A 252 -9.19 -9.37 4.64
C ARG A 252 -10.47 -8.54 4.76
N LYS A 253 -11.58 -9.17 5.07
CA LYS A 253 -12.87 -8.50 5.32
C LYS A 253 -12.84 -7.54 6.51
N VAL A 254 -12.01 -7.79 7.52
CA VAL A 254 -11.80 -6.84 8.61
C VAL A 254 -11.26 -5.52 8.08
N PHE A 255 -10.37 -5.57 7.10
CA PHE A 255 -9.74 -4.36 6.53
C PHE A 255 -10.57 -3.72 5.41
N SER A 256 -11.43 -4.45 4.74
CA SER A 256 -12.31 -3.91 3.70
C SER A 256 -13.55 -3.20 4.25
N GLY A 257 -13.85 -3.39 5.55
CA GLY A 257 -15.02 -2.81 6.20
C GLY A 257 -16.31 -3.62 6.03
N ASP A 258 -16.22 -4.86 5.57
CA ASP A 258 -17.40 -5.74 5.35
C ASP A 258 -18.10 -6.16 6.65
N TYR A 259 -17.49 -5.90 7.80
CA TYR A 259 -18.10 -6.13 9.12
C TYR A 259 -18.73 -4.87 9.74
N GLU A 260 -18.97 -3.82 8.96
CA GLU A 260 -19.58 -2.59 9.45
C GLU A 260 -20.93 -2.82 10.13
N GLU A 261 -21.75 -3.73 9.55
CA GLU A 261 -23.07 -4.05 10.08
C GLU A 261 -23.00 -5.00 11.31
N ASN A 262 -21.87 -5.68 11.51
CA ASN A 262 -21.63 -6.55 12.66
C ASN A 262 -20.17 -6.42 13.15
N PRO A 263 -19.83 -5.34 13.84
CA PRO A 263 -18.48 -5.07 14.33
C PRO A 263 -17.91 -6.14 15.25
N SER A 264 -18.75 -6.75 16.08
CA SER A 264 -18.34 -7.82 17.00
C SER A 264 -17.77 -9.03 16.25
N LYS A 265 -18.36 -9.38 15.11
CA LYS A 265 -17.87 -10.48 14.28
C LYS A 265 -16.48 -10.20 13.71
N GLY A 266 -16.20 -8.96 13.29
CA GLY A 266 -14.87 -8.57 12.86
C GLY A 266 -13.85 -8.64 13.99
N ALA A 267 -14.27 -8.24 15.20
CA ALA A 267 -13.46 -8.36 16.41
C ALA A 267 -13.09 -9.81 16.71
N ASP A 268 -14.05 -10.71 16.64
CA ASP A 268 -13.85 -12.14 16.92
C ASP A 268 -12.84 -12.76 15.95
N VAL A 269 -12.93 -12.45 14.66
CA VAL A 269 -11.95 -12.92 13.65
C VAL A 269 -10.52 -12.54 14.03
N VAL A 270 -10.31 -11.30 14.46
CA VAL A 270 -8.97 -10.84 14.87
C VAL A 270 -8.52 -11.52 16.17
N LYS A 271 -9.40 -11.65 17.14
CA LYS A 271 -9.11 -12.34 18.43
C LYS A 271 -8.71 -13.79 18.20
N GLU A 272 -9.47 -14.52 17.37
CA GLU A 272 -9.17 -15.90 17.02
C GLU A 272 -7.81 -16.02 16.33
N PHE A 273 -7.51 -15.12 15.38
CA PHE A 273 -6.21 -15.10 14.73
C PHE A 273 -5.07 -14.86 15.72
N LEU A 274 -5.21 -13.87 16.61
CA LEU A 274 -4.20 -13.56 17.62
C LEU A 274 -4.01 -14.69 18.62
N ALA A 275 -5.10 -15.34 19.04
CA ALA A 275 -5.04 -16.52 19.90
C ALA A 275 -4.26 -17.64 19.21
N LYS A 276 -4.54 -17.90 17.93
CA LYS A 276 -3.82 -18.91 17.15
C LYS A 276 -2.35 -18.62 16.97
N VAL A 277 -1.99 -17.35 16.73
CA VAL A 277 -0.57 -16.90 16.74
C VAL A 277 0.08 -17.20 18.09
N GLY A 278 -0.61 -16.95 19.20
CA GLY A 278 -0.11 -17.22 20.56
C GLY A 278 0.05 -18.71 20.87
N GLU A 279 -0.76 -19.59 20.27
CA GLU A 279 -0.68 -21.06 20.44
C GLU A 279 0.49 -21.67 19.68
N ASN A 280 0.98 -21.04 18.64
CA ASN A 280 2.10 -21.57 17.85
C ASN A 280 3.36 -21.66 18.72
N PRO A 281 3.98 -22.84 18.87
CA PRO A 281 5.17 -23.02 19.70
C PRO A 281 6.33 -22.10 19.32
N ALA A 282 6.42 -21.67 18.06
CA ALA A 282 7.38 -20.69 17.61
C ALA A 282 7.16 -19.30 18.27
N PHE A 283 5.96 -19.02 18.74
CA PHE A 283 5.55 -17.76 19.35
C PHE A 283 5.30 -17.84 20.86
N ALA A 284 4.92 -19.02 21.35
CA ALA A 284 4.58 -19.23 22.77
C ALA A 284 5.76 -19.10 23.73
N THR A 285 6.98 -19.08 23.24
CA THR A 285 8.21 -19.23 24.04
C THR A 285 9.04 -17.98 24.22
N ALA A 286 8.46 -16.78 24.07
CA ALA A 286 9.15 -15.55 24.45
C ALA A 286 9.56 -15.54 25.94
N SER A 287 8.88 -16.30 26.79
CA SER A 287 9.25 -16.51 28.20
C SER A 287 10.42 -17.49 28.37
N ASN A 288 10.81 -18.26 27.36
CA ASN A 288 11.86 -19.25 27.42
C ASN A 288 13.05 -18.91 26.50
N LYS A 289 13.74 -17.80 26.78
CA LYS A 289 15.02 -17.45 26.13
C LYS A 289 16.04 -18.61 26.09
N LYS A 290 15.93 -19.58 26.97
CA LYS A 290 16.83 -20.75 27.04
C LYS A 290 16.57 -21.83 26.00
N VAL A 291 15.35 -21.96 25.49
CA VAL A 291 15.01 -22.98 24.49
C VAL A 291 15.44 -22.54 23.08
N LEU A 292 15.37 -21.25 22.79
CA LEU A 292 15.73 -20.70 21.48
C LEU A 292 17.24 -20.58 21.23
N THR A 293 18.06 -20.58 22.29
CA THR A 293 19.52 -20.43 22.17
C THR A 293 20.29 -21.76 22.18
N GLY A 294 19.64 -22.87 22.49
CA GLY A 294 20.33 -24.17 22.66
C GLY A 294 19.91 -25.25 21.67
N GLN A 295 18.83 -25.11 20.96
CA GLN A 295 18.39 -26.08 19.94
C GLN A 295 18.63 -25.50 18.52
N LYS A 296 19.49 -26.18 17.76
CA LYS A 296 19.59 -25.94 16.31
C LYS A 296 18.21 -26.03 15.70
N ASP A 297 17.69 -24.90 15.24
CA ASP A 297 16.57 -24.70 14.33
C ASP A 297 15.49 -25.80 14.28
N VAL A 298 14.90 -26.16 15.42
CA VAL A 298 13.69 -26.99 15.43
C VAL A 298 12.51 -26.25 14.77
N PHE A 299 12.59 -24.93 14.69
CA PHE A 299 11.57 -24.05 14.11
C PHE A 299 11.97 -23.42 12.76
N GLY A 300 13.17 -23.73 12.25
CA GLY A 300 13.59 -23.32 10.91
C GLY A 300 13.22 -21.88 10.53
N PRO A 301 12.46 -21.70 9.44
CA PRO A 301 12.09 -20.37 8.93
C PRO A 301 11.36 -19.48 9.93
N LEU A 302 10.66 -20.06 10.90
CA LEU A 302 9.81 -19.32 11.85
C LEU A 302 10.59 -18.69 13.00
N SER A 303 11.86 -19.03 13.18
CA SER A 303 12.69 -18.50 14.28
C SER A 303 12.86 -16.97 14.26
N LYS A 304 12.56 -16.33 13.14
CA LYS A 304 12.60 -14.88 12.93
C LYS A 304 11.27 -14.33 12.43
N SER A 305 10.17 -14.95 12.81
CA SER A 305 8.84 -14.50 12.43
C SER A 305 8.48 -13.15 13.06
N VAL A 306 7.51 -12.48 12.46
CA VAL A 306 6.97 -11.22 12.96
C VAL A 306 6.50 -11.33 14.41
N ALA A 307 5.80 -12.43 14.76
CA ALA A 307 5.30 -12.61 16.12
C ALA A 307 6.43 -12.86 17.13
N ASN A 308 7.49 -13.59 16.75
CA ASN A 308 8.68 -13.72 17.57
C ASN A 308 9.38 -12.37 17.80
N ALA A 309 9.48 -11.57 16.77
CA ALA A 309 10.01 -10.22 16.89
C ALA A 309 9.15 -9.38 17.84
N ALA A 310 7.84 -9.39 17.70
CA ALA A 310 6.93 -8.67 18.58
C ALA A 310 6.99 -9.15 20.03
N ASN A 311 7.05 -10.46 20.26
CA ASN A 311 7.07 -11.05 21.60
C ASN A 311 8.41 -10.90 22.34
N ASN A 312 9.52 -10.77 21.63
CA ASN A 312 10.84 -10.58 22.23
C ASN A 312 11.08 -9.18 22.79
N LEU A 313 10.07 -8.33 22.76
CA LEU A 313 10.25 -6.92 22.96
C LEU A 313 9.44 -6.45 24.15
N ASP A 314 10.03 -5.51 24.90
CA ASP A 314 9.31 -4.66 25.82
C ASP A 314 8.23 -3.82 25.09
N MET A 315 7.50 -4.41 24.17
CA MET A 315 6.30 -3.85 23.60
C MET A 315 5.13 -4.12 24.52
N ASN A 316 4.33 -3.11 24.78
CA ASN A 316 3.03 -3.37 25.39
C ASN A 316 2.14 -4.13 24.40
N LEU A 317 1.12 -4.81 24.93
CA LEU A 317 0.22 -5.64 24.12
C LEU A 317 -0.51 -4.84 23.03
N LYS A 318 -0.74 -3.57 23.25
CA LYS A 318 -1.39 -2.66 22.32
C LYS A 318 -0.52 -2.41 21.08
N ASP A 319 0.78 -2.18 21.28
CA ASP A 319 1.73 -1.98 20.19
C ASP A 319 1.98 -3.28 19.44
N GLN A 320 2.03 -4.43 20.13
CA GLN A 320 2.12 -5.75 19.51
C GLN A 320 0.92 -6.00 18.59
N PHE A 321 -0.29 -5.75 19.09
CA PHE A 321 -1.52 -5.88 18.33
C PHE A 321 -1.51 -4.94 17.12
N GLY A 322 -1.21 -3.66 17.33
CA GLY A 322 -1.12 -2.67 16.26
C GLY A 322 -0.14 -3.05 15.16
N ASN A 323 1.02 -3.59 15.53
CA ASN A 323 2.01 -4.04 14.55
C ASN A 323 1.57 -5.30 13.78
N MET A 324 0.91 -6.26 14.42
CA MET A 324 0.37 -7.44 13.73
C MET A 324 -0.73 -7.05 12.74
N MET A 325 -1.67 -6.20 13.16
CA MET A 325 -2.70 -5.66 12.27
C MET A 325 -2.10 -4.87 11.10
N LEU A 326 -1.08 -4.06 11.37
CA LEU A 326 -0.38 -3.32 10.33
C LEU A 326 0.24 -4.25 9.29
N ILE A 327 0.93 -5.30 9.72
CA ILE A 327 1.62 -6.22 8.81
C ILE A 327 0.62 -7.01 7.98
N LEU A 328 -0.46 -7.50 8.59
CA LEU A 328 -1.55 -8.18 7.88
C LEU A 328 -2.21 -7.27 6.84
N PHE A 329 -2.44 -6.01 7.18
CA PHE A 329 -3.01 -5.04 6.25
C PHE A 329 -2.03 -4.65 5.14
N ALA A 330 -0.85 -4.14 5.52
CA ALA A 330 0.07 -3.53 4.58
C ALA A 330 0.66 -4.54 3.58
N GLY A 331 0.89 -5.76 4.02
CA GLY A 331 1.56 -6.75 3.18
C GLY A 331 0.66 -7.35 2.10
N HIS A 332 -0.63 -7.61 2.37
CA HIS A 332 -1.49 -8.20 1.35
C HIS A 332 -2.03 -7.18 0.35
N ASP A 333 -2.47 -6.03 0.86
CA ASP A 333 -3.22 -5.06 0.08
C ASP A 333 -2.33 -4.40 -1.01
N THR A 334 -1.12 -3.96 -0.64
CA THR A 334 -0.19 -3.32 -1.58
C THR A 334 0.39 -4.29 -2.60
N THR A 335 0.79 -5.48 -2.16
CA THR A 335 1.37 -6.52 -3.03
C THR A 335 0.33 -7.09 -3.98
N GLY A 336 -0.87 -7.39 -3.48
CA GLY A 336 -1.98 -7.89 -4.31
C GLY A 336 -2.40 -6.91 -5.39
N HIS A 337 -2.50 -5.61 -5.07
CA HIS A 337 -2.78 -4.57 -6.06
C HIS A 337 -1.67 -4.44 -7.10
N THR A 338 -0.40 -4.47 -6.68
CA THR A 338 0.74 -4.37 -7.60
C THR A 338 0.74 -5.52 -8.60
N MET A 339 0.55 -6.76 -8.15
CA MET A 339 0.46 -7.93 -9.04
C MET A 339 -0.75 -7.86 -9.98
N THR A 340 -1.87 -7.34 -9.49
CA THR A 340 -3.07 -7.14 -10.31
C THR A 340 -2.82 -6.17 -11.47
N TRP A 341 -2.26 -5.00 -11.17
CA TRP A 341 -1.95 -4.00 -12.19
C TRP A 341 -0.86 -4.45 -13.15
N LEU A 342 0.16 -5.15 -12.66
CA LEU A 342 1.19 -5.73 -13.54
C LEU A 342 0.58 -6.71 -14.54
N THR A 343 -0.28 -7.60 -14.07
CA THR A 343 -0.92 -8.59 -14.95
C THR A 343 -1.87 -7.92 -15.94
N TYR A 344 -2.59 -6.88 -15.54
CA TYR A 344 -3.42 -6.07 -16.43
C TYR A 344 -2.57 -5.39 -17.52
N GLU A 345 -1.47 -4.74 -17.17
CA GLU A 345 -0.61 -4.07 -18.14
C GLU A 345 0.04 -5.08 -19.11
N LEU A 346 0.42 -6.26 -18.64
CA LEU A 346 0.95 -7.31 -19.50
C LEU A 346 -0.13 -7.94 -20.40
N ALA A 347 -1.39 -8.03 -19.94
CA ALA A 347 -2.50 -8.45 -20.79
C ALA A 347 -2.82 -7.41 -21.89
N LYS A 348 -2.65 -6.12 -21.56
CA LYS A 348 -2.79 -5.00 -22.50
C LYS A 348 -1.63 -4.92 -23.49
N ASN A 349 -0.45 -5.41 -23.11
CA ASN A 349 0.78 -5.34 -23.90
C ASN A 349 1.33 -6.76 -24.22
N PRO A 350 0.76 -7.46 -25.22
CA PRO A 350 1.13 -8.86 -25.52
C PRO A 350 2.62 -9.06 -25.82
N THR A 351 3.30 -8.05 -26.38
CA THR A 351 4.74 -8.11 -26.68
C THR A 351 5.56 -8.18 -25.39
N TYR A 352 5.27 -7.37 -24.39
CA TYR A 352 5.94 -7.43 -23.09
C TYR A 352 5.57 -8.72 -22.35
N GLN A 353 4.32 -9.14 -22.43
CA GLN A 353 3.90 -10.41 -21.82
C GLN A 353 4.70 -11.58 -22.42
N LYS A 354 4.83 -11.63 -23.75
CA LYS A 354 5.61 -12.69 -24.43
C LYS A 354 7.07 -12.67 -24.01
N ARG A 355 7.68 -11.48 -23.93
CA ARG A 355 9.08 -11.33 -23.49
C ARG A 355 9.27 -11.81 -22.06
N LEU A 356 8.34 -11.50 -21.15
CA LEU A 356 8.37 -12.02 -19.80
C LEU A 356 8.22 -13.55 -19.76
N GLN A 357 7.31 -14.10 -20.56
CA GLN A 357 7.14 -15.55 -20.67
C GLN A 357 8.40 -16.25 -21.19
N ASP A 358 9.13 -15.64 -22.12
CA ASP A 358 10.41 -16.17 -22.63
C ASP A 358 11.51 -16.13 -21.56
N GLU A 359 11.56 -15.07 -20.74
CA GLU A 359 12.46 -14.99 -19.59
C GLU A 359 12.16 -16.10 -18.59
N VAL A 360 10.92 -16.24 -18.14
CA VAL A 360 10.57 -17.26 -17.13
C VAL A 360 10.71 -18.69 -17.66
N ASP A 361 10.43 -18.93 -18.94
CA ASP A 361 10.68 -20.25 -19.56
C ASP A 361 12.18 -20.58 -19.57
N THR A 362 13.04 -19.60 -19.88
CA THR A 362 14.49 -19.75 -19.83
C THR A 362 14.97 -19.97 -18.40
N PHE A 363 14.41 -19.22 -17.45
CA PHE A 363 14.69 -19.35 -16.03
C PHE A 363 14.36 -20.76 -15.50
N PHE A 364 13.16 -21.29 -15.78
CA PHE A 364 12.81 -22.65 -15.33
C PHE A 364 13.64 -23.74 -16.02
N LYS A 365 14.06 -23.53 -17.27
CA LYS A 365 15.03 -24.43 -17.93
C LYS A 365 16.39 -24.42 -17.23
N MET A 366 16.87 -23.25 -16.81
CA MET A 366 18.12 -23.12 -16.06
C MET A 366 18.06 -23.88 -14.73
N LEU A 367 16.90 -23.89 -14.05
CA LEU A 367 16.73 -24.67 -12.82
C LEU A 367 16.83 -26.18 -13.05
N ASN A 368 16.57 -26.66 -14.26
CA ASN A 368 16.70 -28.07 -14.65
C ASN A 368 16.02 -29.05 -13.68
N GLY A 369 14.81 -28.74 -13.25
CA GLY A 369 13.99 -29.54 -12.35
C GLY A 369 14.33 -29.43 -10.85
N ARG A 370 15.33 -28.67 -10.45
CA ARG A 370 15.54 -28.34 -9.04
C ARG A 370 14.61 -27.22 -8.58
N ASP A 371 14.36 -27.16 -7.31
CA ASP A 371 13.65 -26.05 -6.70
C ASP A 371 14.40 -24.72 -6.86
N MET A 372 13.65 -23.65 -7.03
CA MET A 372 14.15 -22.29 -7.03
C MET A 372 14.71 -21.95 -5.64
N THR A 373 15.81 -21.23 -5.59
CA THR A 373 16.35 -20.62 -4.37
C THR A 373 16.11 -19.12 -4.35
N TYR A 374 16.34 -18.49 -3.20
CA TYR A 374 16.19 -17.05 -3.06
C TYR A 374 17.15 -16.28 -3.99
N GLU A 375 18.36 -16.79 -4.20
CA GLU A 375 19.37 -16.21 -5.07
C GLU A 375 18.99 -16.28 -6.55
N ASP A 376 18.26 -17.31 -6.95
CA ASP A 376 17.84 -17.47 -8.34
C ASP A 376 16.95 -16.30 -8.81
N LEU A 377 16.29 -15.61 -7.90
CA LEU A 377 15.49 -14.42 -8.23
C LEU A 377 16.29 -13.32 -8.95
N ASP A 378 17.60 -13.30 -8.80
CA ASP A 378 18.48 -12.35 -9.50
C ASP A 378 18.49 -12.54 -11.03
N HIS A 379 18.11 -13.71 -11.51
CA HIS A 379 17.99 -14.00 -12.94
C HIS A 379 16.68 -13.47 -13.58
N LEU A 380 15.70 -13.04 -12.78
CA LEU A 380 14.41 -12.52 -13.25
C LEU A 380 14.48 -11.00 -13.48
N THR A 381 15.33 -10.59 -14.42
CA THR A 381 15.68 -9.18 -14.64
C THR A 381 14.57 -8.40 -15.33
N PHE A 382 13.92 -8.97 -16.35
CA PHE A 382 12.82 -8.30 -17.04
C PHE A 382 11.56 -8.29 -16.18
N LEU A 383 11.28 -9.36 -15.45
CA LEU A 383 10.20 -9.37 -14.44
C LEU A 383 10.42 -8.25 -13.41
N THR A 384 11.66 -8.07 -12.93
CA THR A 384 11.99 -6.98 -12.00
C THR A 384 11.67 -5.62 -12.60
N ARG A 385 12.01 -5.38 -13.87
CA ARG A 385 11.68 -4.13 -14.58
C ARG A 385 10.17 -3.94 -14.74
N CYS A 386 9.43 -5.00 -15.04
CA CYS A 386 7.96 -4.96 -15.08
C CYS A 386 7.37 -4.56 -13.71
N VAL A 387 7.88 -5.12 -12.61
CA VAL A 387 7.46 -4.75 -11.25
C VAL A 387 7.78 -3.29 -10.96
N MET A 388 8.99 -2.80 -11.31
CA MET A 388 9.38 -1.41 -11.06
C MET A 388 8.51 -0.43 -11.86
N GLU A 389 8.24 -0.70 -13.14
CA GLU A 389 7.39 0.15 -13.95
C GLU A 389 5.93 0.12 -13.46
N THR A 390 5.46 -1.03 -12.97
CA THR A 390 4.15 -1.09 -12.31
C THR A 390 4.12 -0.23 -11.05
N LEU A 391 5.14 -0.30 -10.20
CA LEU A 391 5.23 0.54 -9.00
C LEU A 391 5.35 2.03 -9.31
N ARG A 392 5.88 2.39 -10.47
CA ARG A 392 5.88 3.77 -10.96
C ARG A 392 4.49 4.21 -11.41
N LEU A 393 3.92 3.47 -12.36
CA LEU A 393 2.66 3.84 -13.02
C LEU A 393 1.46 3.61 -12.10
N TRP A 394 1.43 2.50 -11.39
CA TRP A 394 0.37 2.08 -10.48
C TRP A 394 0.89 1.98 -9.04
N THR A 395 1.50 3.08 -8.57
CA THR A 395 2.12 3.09 -7.24
C THR A 395 1.12 2.64 -6.16
N ALA A 396 1.48 1.60 -5.40
CA ALA A 396 0.56 0.98 -4.45
C ALA A 396 0.03 1.95 -3.38
N VAL A 397 0.84 2.96 -3.01
CA VAL A 397 0.46 4.03 -2.07
C VAL A 397 0.65 5.38 -2.76
N PRO A 398 -0.35 5.84 -3.53
CA PRO A 398 -0.25 7.07 -4.33
C PRO A 398 -0.06 8.32 -3.47
N ASN A 399 -0.67 8.36 -2.30
CA ASN A 399 -0.51 9.44 -1.31
C ASN A 399 0.92 9.54 -0.76
N GLY A 400 1.73 8.50 -0.91
CA GLY A 400 3.09 8.46 -0.42
C GLY A 400 3.17 8.46 1.11
N THR A 401 3.97 9.35 1.68
CA THR A 401 4.20 9.38 3.12
C THR A 401 3.91 10.74 3.74
N PHE A 402 3.57 10.72 5.02
CA PHE A 402 3.20 11.90 5.78
C PHE A 402 4.26 12.20 6.84
N ARG A 403 4.60 13.48 7.00
CA ARG A 403 5.56 13.96 8.02
C ARG A 403 4.99 15.17 8.76
N GLU A 404 5.47 15.36 9.98
CA GLU A 404 5.36 16.60 10.74
C GLU A 404 6.77 17.19 10.86
N LEU A 405 6.96 18.46 10.50
CA LEU A 405 8.25 19.11 10.59
C LEU A 405 8.70 19.25 12.04
N GLN A 406 9.89 18.79 12.34
CA GLN A 406 10.46 18.78 13.70
C GLN A 406 11.18 20.10 14.04
N TYR A 407 11.49 20.88 13.04
CA TYR A 407 12.10 22.22 13.07
C TYR A 407 11.69 22.98 11.80
N ASP A 408 11.94 24.28 11.77
CA ASP A 408 11.67 25.12 10.59
C ASP A 408 12.49 24.63 9.39
N ASP A 409 11.87 24.57 8.23
CA ASP A 409 12.50 24.15 6.97
C ASP A 409 11.96 24.99 5.81
N TYR A 410 12.49 24.81 4.62
CA TYR A 410 12.16 25.59 3.45
C TYR A 410 11.81 24.68 2.28
N VAL A 411 10.87 25.11 1.45
CA VAL A 411 10.51 24.41 0.20
C VAL A 411 10.42 25.40 -0.94
N LYS A 412 10.57 24.93 -2.17
CA LYS A 412 10.40 25.75 -3.37
C LYS A 412 8.93 26.19 -3.50
N GLY A 413 8.71 27.47 -3.67
CA GLY A 413 7.42 28.11 -3.90
C GLY A 413 7.33 28.79 -5.26
N PRO A 414 6.33 29.66 -5.45
CA PRO A 414 6.14 30.44 -6.68
C PRO A 414 7.42 31.17 -7.09
N GLY A 415 7.68 31.23 -8.40
CA GLY A 415 8.90 31.85 -8.93
C GLY A 415 10.20 31.11 -8.60
N GLY A 416 10.14 29.93 -7.97
CA GLY A 416 11.31 29.20 -7.49
C GLY A 416 11.90 29.73 -6.18
N GLU A 417 11.23 30.69 -5.53
CA GLU A 417 11.69 31.24 -4.26
C GLU A 417 11.46 30.26 -3.10
N MET A 418 12.33 30.33 -2.09
CA MET A 418 12.23 29.45 -0.92
C MET A 418 11.17 29.96 0.06
N VAL A 419 10.18 29.15 0.32
CA VAL A 419 9.12 29.40 1.28
C VAL A 419 9.43 28.69 2.60
N LYS A 420 9.43 29.45 3.69
CA LYS A 420 9.63 28.91 5.03
C LYS A 420 8.40 28.13 5.48
N LEU A 421 8.62 26.90 5.92
CA LEU A 421 7.66 26.08 6.64
C LEU A 421 8.06 26.01 8.11
N GLU A 422 7.14 26.36 9.00
CA GLU A 422 7.42 26.35 10.43
C GLU A 422 7.37 24.93 11.01
N LYS A 423 8.07 24.72 12.12
CA LYS A 423 7.96 23.51 12.94
C LYS A 423 6.49 23.18 13.23
N GLY A 424 6.13 21.90 13.13
CA GLY A 424 4.76 21.42 13.31
C GLY A 424 3.93 21.41 12.02
N THR A 425 4.44 21.99 10.92
CA THR A 425 3.78 21.91 9.61
C THR A 425 3.62 20.45 9.19
N TYR A 426 2.42 20.10 8.74
CA TYR A 426 2.15 18.80 8.14
C TYR A 426 2.49 18.83 6.65
N VAL A 427 3.28 17.86 6.23
CA VAL A 427 3.67 17.68 4.83
C VAL A 427 3.34 16.28 4.35
N GLN A 428 2.92 16.17 3.11
CA GLN A 428 2.68 14.91 2.42
C GLN A 428 3.62 14.82 1.22
N ILE A 429 4.41 13.76 1.18
CA ILE A 429 5.36 13.47 0.11
C ILE A 429 4.67 12.55 -0.85
N GLN A 430 4.12 13.13 -1.91
CA GLN A 430 3.23 12.43 -2.82
C GLN A 430 3.99 11.62 -3.87
N ASN A 431 3.62 10.35 -4.05
CA ASN A 431 4.19 9.51 -5.10
C ASN A 431 3.49 9.70 -6.45
N TRP A 432 2.16 9.84 -6.45
CA TRP A 432 1.36 9.85 -7.69
C TRP A 432 1.83 10.87 -8.72
N THR A 433 1.92 12.13 -8.33
CA THR A 433 2.30 13.22 -9.24
C THR A 433 3.75 13.08 -9.69
N ARG A 434 4.65 12.80 -8.76
CA ARG A 434 6.09 12.68 -9.03
C ARG A 434 6.43 11.50 -9.93
N HIS A 435 5.79 10.34 -9.72
CA HIS A 435 5.97 9.16 -10.57
C HIS A 435 5.34 9.32 -11.96
N ARG A 436 4.50 10.34 -12.15
CA ARG A 436 3.84 10.69 -13.42
C ARG A 436 4.23 12.09 -13.94
N ASN A 437 5.35 12.62 -13.49
CA ASN A 437 5.84 13.90 -13.97
C ASN A 437 6.61 13.72 -15.29
N PRO A 438 6.13 14.29 -16.43
CA PRO A 438 6.81 14.17 -17.72
C PRO A 438 8.24 14.67 -17.71
N ASN A 439 8.55 15.73 -16.94
CA ASN A 439 9.90 16.27 -16.82
C ASN A 439 10.90 15.28 -16.19
N LEU A 440 10.40 14.33 -15.39
CA LEU A 440 11.22 13.31 -14.72
C LEU A 440 11.29 12.00 -15.51
N TRP A 441 10.25 11.69 -16.30
CA TRP A 441 10.07 10.39 -16.89
C TRP A 441 9.88 10.36 -18.41
N GLY A 442 9.72 11.53 -19.06
CA GLY A 442 9.48 11.67 -20.49
C GLY A 442 8.00 11.73 -20.87
N ASP A 443 7.73 12.01 -22.14
CA ASP A 443 6.37 12.25 -22.66
C ASP A 443 5.48 11.00 -22.60
N ASP A 444 6.07 9.81 -22.62
CA ASP A 444 5.39 8.52 -22.47
C ASP A 444 5.08 8.14 -21.02
N VAL A 445 5.07 9.11 -20.13
CA VAL A 445 4.96 8.93 -18.67
C VAL A 445 3.71 8.15 -18.22
N ASN A 446 2.63 8.18 -18.99
CA ASN A 446 1.40 7.46 -18.72
C ASN A 446 1.34 6.06 -19.37
N GLU A 447 2.38 5.66 -20.08
CA GLU A 447 2.46 4.36 -20.72
C GLU A 447 3.29 3.38 -19.89
N PHE A 448 2.88 2.11 -19.94
CA PHE A 448 3.64 1.03 -19.31
C PHE A 448 4.83 0.65 -20.20
N ASN A 449 6.01 1.02 -19.77
CA ASN A 449 7.26 0.78 -20.51
C ASN A 449 8.35 0.16 -19.59
N PRO A 450 8.44 -1.17 -19.50
CA PRO A 450 9.48 -1.85 -18.70
C PRO A 450 10.92 -1.56 -19.14
N ASP A 451 11.10 -1.06 -20.36
CA ASP A 451 12.42 -0.67 -20.88
C ASP A 451 12.82 0.77 -20.52
N ARG A 452 11.99 1.45 -19.75
CA ARG A 452 12.28 2.78 -19.23
C ARG A 452 13.64 2.83 -18.56
N ASN A 453 14.34 3.95 -18.73
CA ASN A 453 15.67 4.16 -18.16
C ASN A 453 15.59 4.43 -16.65
N PHE A 454 15.48 3.36 -15.86
CA PHE A 454 15.66 3.42 -14.42
C PHE A 454 17.15 3.60 -14.09
N ARG A 455 17.43 4.40 -13.05
CA ARG A 455 18.77 4.55 -12.49
C ARG A 455 19.12 3.32 -11.65
N ASP A 456 20.41 3.12 -11.37
CA ASP A 456 20.87 1.96 -10.58
C ASP A 456 20.30 1.95 -9.14
N ASP A 457 20.00 3.11 -8.58
CA ASP A 457 19.37 3.25 -7.26
C ASP A 457 17.83 3.13 -7.27
N GLU A 458 17.23 2.95 -8.44
CA GLU A 458 15.78 2.83 -8.64
C GLU A 458 15.30 1.40 -8.91
N ILE A 459 16.20 0.45 -9.12
CA ILE A 459 15.88 -0.93 -9.48
C ILE A 459 16.70 -1.91 -8.64
N TRP A 460 16.15 -3.10 -8.36
CA TRP A 460 16.93 -4.18 -7.78
C TRP A 460 17.98 -4.67 -8.79
N GLY A 461 19.23 -4.52 -8.43
CA GLY A 461 20.38 -4.66 -9.34
C GLY A 461 20.98 -6.06 -9.44
N GLY A 462 20.25 -7.15 -9.14
CA GLY A 462 20.77 -8.51 -9.26
C GLY A 462 21.60 -8.99 -8.07
N GLU A 463 21.43 -8.39 -6.90
CA GLU A 463 22.03 -8.83 -5.64
C GLU A 463 20.93 -8.98 -4.57
N THR A 464 20.11 -10.02 -4.71
CA THR A 464 18.91 -10.22 -3.87
C THR A 464 19.25 -10.24 -2.37
N PHE A 465 20.40 -10.76 -1.98
CA PHE A 465 20.83 -10.79 -0.59
C PHE A 465 21.25 -9.44 -0.01
N LYS A 466 21.57 -8.48 -0.84
CA LYS A 466 22.04 -7.18 -0.35
C LYS A 466 20.97 -6.41 0.41
N GLY A 467 19.74 -6.61 0.04
CA GLY A 467 18.61 -5.82 0.49
C GLY A 467 18.66 -4.42 -0.11
N TYR A 468 17.55 -3.98 -0.67
CA TYR A 468 17.54 -2.80 -1.51
C TYR A 468 16.26 -1.98 -1.31
N ASN A 469 16.39 -0.68 -1.34
CA ASN A 469 15.25 0.23 -1.34
C ASN A 469 15.28 1.06 -2.62
N PRO A 470 14.51 0.71 -3.67
CA PRO A 470 14.37 1.55 -4.84
C PRO A 470 13.85 2.93 -4.43
N SER A 471 14.76 3.91 -4.37
CA SER A 471 14.48 5.23 -3.80
C SER A 471 15.43 6.28 -4.37
N SER A 472 14.91 7.13 -5.21
CA SER A 472 15.56 8.33 -5.71
C SER A 472 14.64 9.54 -5.52
N GLU A 473 15.12 10.73 -5.86
CA GLU A 473 14.32 11.95 -5.79
C GLU A 473 13.04 11.83 -6.63
N ARG A 474 13.11 11.21 -7.81
CA ARG A 474 11.96 11.03 -8.73
C ARG A 474 11.16 9.76 -8.46
N PHE A 475 11.73 8.73 -7.78
CA PHE A 475 11.12 7.43 -7.62
C PHE A 475 11.33 6.85 -6.22
N SER A 476 10.26 6.68 -5.46
CA SER A 476 10.31 6.13 -4.10
C SER A 476 9.06 5.33 -3.75
N PRO A 477 8.79 4.22 -4.44
CA PRO A 477 7.58 3.44 -4.23
C PRO A 477 7.48 2.85 -2.81
N PHE A 478 8.62 2.67 -2.15
CA PHE A 478 8.75 2.21 -0.76
C PHE A 478 9.15 3.34 0.21
N THR A 479 8.97 4.62 -0.21
CA THR A 479 9.35 5.83 0.53
C THR A 479 10.85 5.89 0.83
N PHE A 480 11.27 6.83 1.66
CA PHE A 480 12.67 7.16 1.94
C PHE A 480 13.11 6.65 3.30
N ALA A 481 14.38 6.18 3.38
CA ALA A 481 15.02 5.91 4.65
C ALA A 481 15.08 7.21 5.51
N PRO A 482 15.04 7.07 6.85
CA PRO A 482 15.00 5.85 7.64
C PRO A 482 13.60 5.25 7.86
N ARG A 483 12.53 5.94 7.46
CA ARG A 483 11.12 5.52 7.59
C ARG A 483 10.59 4.81 6.32
N ASP A 484 11.47 4.18 5.56
CA ASP A 484 11.12 3.37 4.39
C ASP A 484 10.33 2.11 4.75
N CYS A 485 9.69 1.51 3.75
CA CYS A 485 8.89 0.30 3.94
C CYS A 485 9.73 -0.84 4.52
N LEU A 486 9.25 -1.42 5.61
CA LEU A 486 9.90 -2.56 6.26
C LEU A 486 9.85 -3.81 5.38
N GLY A 487 8.72 -4.03 4.72
CA GLY A 487 8.42 -5.23 3.93
C GLY A 487 8.93 -5.20 2.48
N LYS A 488 9.69 -4.18 2.04
CA LYS A 488 10.09 -4.03 0.64
C LYS A 488 10.82 -5.23 0.03
N ASN A 489 11.71 -5.87 0.80
CA ASN A 489 12.43 -7.05 0.35
C ASN A 489 11.54 -8.30 0.32
N PHE A 490 10.61 -8.42 1.29
CA PHE A 490 9.62 -9.49 1.30
C PHE A 490 8.68 -9.35 0.08
N ALA A 491 8.13 -8.18 -0.15
CA ALA A 491 7.25 -7.90 -1.28
C ALA A 491 7.92 -8.22 -2.64
N GLN A 492 9.19 -7.82 -2.82
CA GLN A 492 9.90 -8.12 -4.06
C GLN A 492 10.18 -9.64 -4.22
N MET A 493 10.51 -10.35 -3.14
CA MET A 493 10.66 -11.80 -3.14
C MET A 493 9.35 -12.48 -3.53
N GLU A 494 8.28 -12.14 -2.82
CA GLU A 494 6.94 -12.68 -3.00
C GLU A 494 6.43 -12.46 -4.43
N MET A 495 6.43 -11.21 -4.91
CA MET A 495 5.94 -10.89 -6.26
C MET A 495 6.72 -11.63 -7.34
N ARG A 496 8.05 -11.66 -7.27
CA ARG A 496 8.86 -12.35 -8.29
C ARG A 496 8.62 -13.86 -8.28
N THR A 497 8.49 -14.46 -7.10
CA THR A 497 8.24 -15.89 -6.97
C THR A 497 6.87 -16.28 -7.51
N ILE A 498 5.82 -15.55 -7.13
CA ILE A 498 4.44 -15.80 -7.60
C ILE A 498 4.34 -15.56 -9.11
N LEU A 499 4.78 -14.40 -9.57
CA LEU A 499 4.63 -14.01 -10.97
C LEU A 499 5.45 -14.90 -11.93
N ALA A 500 6.65 -15.34 -11.52
CA ALA A 500 7.42 -16.31 -12.31
C ALA A 500 6.62 -17.61 -12.53
N ASN A 501 6.06 -18.20 -11.47
CA ASN A 501 5.23 -19.40 -11.56
C ASN A 501 3.95 -19.19 -12.39
N VAL A 502 3.30 -18.04 -12.21
CA VAL A 502 2.06 -17.70 -12.91
C VAL A 502 2.31 -17.47 -14.41
N PHE A 503 3.29 -16.64 -14.78
CA PHE A 503 3.56 -16.36 -16.20
C PHE A 503 4.27 -17.52 -16.93
N HIS A 504 4.92 -18.41 -16.23
CA HIS A 504 5.40 -19.66 -16.81
C HIS A 504 4.25 -20.55 -17.29
N ARG A 505 3.16 -20.61 -16.54
CA ARG A 505 2.04 -21.53 -16.79
C ARG A 505 0.87 -20.92 -17.56
N PHE A 506 0.70 -19.59 -17.52
CA PHE A 506 -0.49 -18.94 -18.05
C PHE A 506 -0.18 -17.78 -19.00
N LYS A 507 -1.14 -17.54 -19.91
CA LYS A 507 -1.29 -16.34 -20.71
C LYS A 507 -2.52 -15.59 -20.24
N PHE A 508 -2.41 -14.26 -20.27
CA PHE A 508 -3.49 -13.33 -19.89
C PHE A 508 -3.91 -12.47 -21.07
N ASP A 509 -5.20 -12.37 -21.28
CA ASP A 509 -5.77 -11.46 -22.26
C ASP A 509 -6.82 -10.58 -21.58
N LEU A 510 -6.99 -9.33 -22.07
CA LEU A 510 -8.04 -8.45 -21.60
C LEU A 510 -9.40 -9.08 -21.88
N SER A 511 -10.32 -8.95 -20.94
CA SER A 511 -11.72 -9.37 -21.09
C SER A 511 -12.63 -8.17 -21.07
N GLU A 512 -13.87 -8.32 -21.54
CA GLU A 512 -14.92 -7.35 -21.23
C GLU A 512 -15.13 -7.30 -19.70
N PRO A 513 -15.28 -6.11 -19.08
CA PRO A 513 -15.38 -4.78 -19.68
C PRO A 513 -14.06 -4.00 -19.82
N TYR A 514 -12.90 -4.62 -19.57
CA TYR A 514 -11.60 -3.94 -19.51
C TYR A 514 -10.89 -3.85 -20.87
N LYS A 515 -11.47 -4.42 -21.91
CA LYS A 515 -10.85 -4.61 -23.22
C LYS A 515 -10.77 -3.33 -24.05
N ASN A 516 -11.67 -2.39 -23.85
CA ASN A 516 -11.84 -1.21 -24.70
C ASN A 516 -11.87 0.06 -23.85
N PHE A 517 -11.04 1.06 -24.22
CA PHE A 517 -10.95 2.34 -23.51
C PHE A 517 -12.29 3.08 -23.47
N ASP A 518 -13.06 3.10 -24.57
CA ASP A 518 -14.36 3.78 -24.60
C ASP A 518 -15.36 3.11 -23.67
N THR A 519 -15.35 1.78 -23.60
CA THR A 519 -16.15 1.01 -22.64
C THR A 519 -15.74 1.33 -21.21
N ILE A 520 -14.44 1.38 -20.93
CA ILE A 520 -13.93 1.77 -19.61
C ILE A 520 -14.40 3.16 -19.25
N LYS A 521 -14.21 4.15 -20.13
CA LYS A 521 -14.62 5.54 -19.91
C LYS A 521 -16.13 5.67 -19.69
N GLN A 522 -16.94 4.96 -20.47
CA GLN A 522 -18.38 4.94 -20.30
C GLN A 522 -18.79 4.34 -18.96
N ARG A 523 -18.22 3.19 -18.61
CA ARG A 523 -18.57 2.44 -17.39
C ARG A 523 -18.04 3.07 -16.11
N THR A 524 -16.98 3.82 -16.19
CA THR A 524 -16.47 4.60 -15.05
C THR A 524 -17.17 5.96 -14.93
N ASN A 525 -18.04 6.32 -15.86
CA ASN A 525 -18.63 7.67 -15.95
C ASN A 525 -17.55 8.77 -15.97
N GLY A 526 -16.44 8.52 -16.66
CA GLY A 526 -15.28 9.41 -16.74
C GLY A 526 -14.35 9.40 -15.55
N LEU A 527 -14.62 8.56 -14.54
CA LEU A 527 -13.71 8.37 -13.41
C LEU A 527 -12.51 7.48 -13.81
N PRO A 528 -11.38 7.59 -13.11
CA PRO A 528 -10.24 6.71 -13.34
C PRO A 528 -10.59 5.23 -13.13
N LEU A 529 -9.90 4.34 -13.85
CA LEU A 529 -10.03 2.90 -13.65
C LEU A 529 -9.56 2.46 -12.25
N GLU A 530 -8.61 3.18 -11.71
CA GLU A 530 -8.11 2.98 -10.36
C GLU A 530 -8.99 3.66 -9.30
N ASN A 531 -9.03 3.05 -8.15
CA ASN A 531 -9.57 3.65 -6.94
C ASN A 531 -8.43 4.08 -6.02
N VAL A 532 -8.28 5.37 -5.84
CA VAL A 532 -7.11 5.99 -5.19
C VAL A 532 -7.36 6.25 -3.70
N GLN A 533 -8.08 5.40 -3.02
CA GLN A 533 -8.34 5.54 -1.58
C GLN A 533 -7.40 4.67 -0.74
N GLY A 534 -6.32 5.25 -0.27
CA GLY A 534 -5.31 4.58 0.56
C GLY A 534 -4.34 3.78 -0.28
N THR A 535 -4.76 2.64 -0.78
CA THR A 535 -4.02 1.80 -1.71
C THR A 535 -4.72 1.71 -3.06
N MET A 536 -3.97 1.45 -4.12
CA MET A 536 -4.40 1.57 -5.51
C MET A 536 -5.08 0.29 -6.01
N GLY A 537 -6.37 0.13 -5.77
CA GLY A 537 -7.17 -0.98 -6.31
C GLY A 537 -7.89 -0.65 -7.62
N PRO A 538 -8.21 -1.65 -8.47
CA PRO A 538 -8.99 -1.45 -9.67
C PRO A 538 -10.49 -1.36 -9.36
N ARG A 539 -11.24 -0.57 -10.15
CA ARG A 539 -12.69 -0.52 -10.07
C ARG A 539 -13.31 -1.75 -10.72
N ASP A 540 -14.38 -2.27 -10.11
CA ASP A 540 -15.21 -3.30 -10.73
C ASP A 540 -16.07 -2.67 -11.83
N LEU A 541 -15.78 -2.98 -13.08
CA LEU A 541 -16.50 -2.52 -14.25
C LEU A 541 -17.57 -3.50 -14.74
N THR A 542 -17.84 -4.58 -14.02
CA THR A 542 -18.98 -5.45 -14.33
C THR A 542 -20.30 -4.71 -14.09
N PRO A 543 -21.42 -5.11 -14.72
CA PRO A 543 -22.72 -4.48 -14.46
C PRO A 543 -23.07 -4.41 -12.98
N LYS A 544 -22.79 -5.47 -12.24
CA LYS A 544 -23.00 -5.50 -10.79
C LYS A 544 -22.07 -4.54 -10.04
N GLY A 545 -20.81 -4.44 -10.46
CA GLY A 545 -19.84 -3.51 -9.87
C GLY A 545 -20.26 -2.06 -10.09
N ILE A 546 -20.73 -1.72 -11.27
CA ILE A 546 -21.21 -0.37 -11.62
C ILE A 546 -22.47 -0.03 -10.81
N GLU A 547 -23.47 -0.92 -10.80
CA GLU A 547 -24.70 -0.72 -10.05
C GLU A 547 -24.43 -0.45 -8.56
N THR A 548 -23.43 -1.13 -7.98
CA THR A 548 -23.03 -0.90 -6.60
C THR A 548 -22.10 0.30 -6.43
N ALA A 549 -21.38 0.73 -7.47
CA ALA A 549 -20.46 1.88 -7.43
C ALA A 549 -21.19 3.22 -7.56
N GLU A 550 -22.30 3.31 -8.29
CA GLU A 550 -23.12 4.52 -8.40
C GLU A 550 -23.60 5.03 -7.04
N HIS A 551 -23.62 4.17 -6.04
CA HIS A 551 -24.04 4.51 -4.69
C HIS A 551 -22.91 4.69 -3.67
N ARG A 552 -21.59 4.57 -4.03
CA ARG A 552 -20.56 4.40 -3.02
C ARG A 552 -19.20 5.04 -3.34
N TYR A 553 -19.12 6.35 -3.39
CA TYR A 553 -17.87 7.05 -3.11
C TYR A 553 -17.67 7.23 -1.60
N VAL A 554 -17.51 6.12 -0.87
CA VAL A 554 -17.38 6.14 0.59
C VAL A 554 -15.94 5.86 0.97
N ILE A 555 -15.24 6.81 1.62
CA ILE A 555 -14.01 6.48 2.35
C ILE A 555 -14.39 5.40 3.36
N GLY A 556 -13.84 4.21 3.16
CA GLY A 556 -14.07 3.08 4.04
C GLY A 556 -14.96 1.98 3.50
N LYS A 557 -15.94 2.24 2.64
CA LYS A 557 -16.45 1.20 1.75
C LYS A 557 -15.63 1.28 0.49
N ARG A 558 -14.70 0.35 0.32
CA ARG A 558 -14.03 0.18 -0.96
C ARG A 558 -15.14 -0.03 -1.97
N PRO A 559 -15.25 0.79 -3.05
CA PRO A 559 -16.11 0.41 -4.16
C PRO A 559 -15.76 -1.01 -4.52
N ASN A 560 -16.69 -1.80 -5.02
CA ASN A 560 -16.37 -3.14 -5.45
C ASN A 560 -15.13 -3.08 -6.31
N GLN A 561 -14.05 -3.64 -5.79
CA GLN A 561 -12.78 -3.68 -6.48
C GLN A 561 -12.70 -5.03 -7.18
N ALA A 562 -12.49 -5.01 -8.47
CA ALA A 562 -12.26 -6.20 -9.26
C ALA A 562 -11.46 -5.89 -10.51
N MET A 563 -10.69 -6.87 -10.95
CA MET A 563 -10.05 -6.89 -12.26
C MET A 563 -10.21 -8.29 -12.82
N TYR A 564 -10.97 -8.40 -13.89
CA TYR A 564 -11.19 -9.67 -14.57
C TYR A 564 -10.32 -9.77 -15.82
N LEU A 565 -9.63 -10.89 -15.97
CA LEU A 565 -8.83 -11.20 -17.15
C LEU A 565 -9.15 -12.61 -17.65
N LYS A 566 -9.06 -12.82 -18.96
CA LYS A 566 -9.08 -14.17 -19.52
C LYS A 566 -7.74 -14.84 -19.23
N VAL A 567 -7.79 -16.01 -18.63
CA VAL A 567 -6.63 -16.81 -18.26
C VAL A 567 -6.61 -18.06 -19.12
N THR A 568 -5.53 -18.27 -19.84
CA THR A 568 -5.35 -19.44 -20.72
C THR A 568 -4.10 -20.20 -20.28
N PRO A 569 -4.22 -21.48 -19.92
CA PRO A 569 -3.05 -22.34 -19.69
C PRO A 569 -2.15 -22.37 -20.93
N ARG A 570 -0.85 -22.23 -20.73
CA ARG A 570 0.15 -22.36 -21.79
C ARG A 570 0.51 -23.83 -21.97
N ALA A 571 0.58 -24.28 -23.22
CA ALA A 571 1.17 -25.58 -23.50
C ALA A 571 2.62 -25.59 -22.99
N GLN A 572 2.89 -26.39 -21.97
CA GLN A 572 4.27 -26.61 -21.53
C GLN A 572 4.99 -27.26 -22.69
N LYS A 573 5.99 -26.57 -23.23
CA LYS A 573 6.91 -27.20 -24.18
C LYS A 573 7.58 -28.33 -23.41
N SER A 574 7.19 -29.57 -23.74
CA SER A 574 7.87 -30.75 -23.20
C SER A 574 9.37 -30.53 -23.37
N SER A 575 10.08 -30.58 -22.24
CA SER A 575 11.55 -30.70 -22.27
C SER A 575 11.89 -32.00 -22.97
N LEU A 576 12.11 -31.91 -24.29
CA LEU A 576 12.80 -32.94 -25.03
C LEU A 576 14.29 -32.73 -24.86
#